data_e6609de442e2d276b521263a3e0b868d
#
_entry.id   e6609de442e2d276b521263a3e0b868d
#
_cell.length_a   1.000
_cell.length_b   1.000
_cell.length_c   1.000
_cell.angle_alpha   90.00
_cell.angle_beta   90.00
_cell.angle_gamma   90.00
#
_symmetry.space_group_name_H-M   'P 1'
#
loop_
_entity.id
_entity.type
_entity.pdbx_description
1 polymer ?
#
loop_
_entity_poly.entity_id
_entity_poly.type
_entity_poly.pdbx_seq_one_letter_code
_entity_poly.pdbx_strand_id
1 'polypeptide(L)'
;MKNNLSLKLLLGLLSAVIVFHVCIIVKIIPYTIAWGGRLHNDSEMYVFEFVSIGVNLFLGFVLLMKSHYLKFYFKEKIVNFILWFFFGLFLLNTIGNLFAKTTFEKFFSILTLLSAILIWKVLKRKNKSTN
;
A
#
# COMPACT_ATOMS: atom_id res chain seq x y z
N MET A 1 -10.04 18.26 6.57
CA MET A 1 -9.61 19.44 6.10
C MET A 1 -8.50 19.37 5.11
N LYS A 2 -7.87 20.51 4.85
CA LYS A 2 -6.76 20.49 3.90
C LYS A 2 -5.65 19.55 4.31
N ASN A 3 -5.60 19.15 5.57
CA ASN A 3 -4.58 18.22 6.03
C ASN A 3 -4.80 16.80 5.54
N ASN A 4 -5.94 16.54 4.92
CA ASN A 4 -6.23 15.20 4.42
C ASN A 4 -5.64 14.91 3.05
N LEU A 5 -4.86 15.85 2.52
CA LEU A 5 -4.29 15.63 1.19
C LEU A 5 -3.42 14.38 1.14
N SER A 6 -2.55 14.19 2.14
CA SER A 6 -1.70 12.99 2.18
C SER A 6 -2.54 11.73 2.22
N LEU A 7 -3.59 11.73 3.02
CA LEU A 7 -4.49 10.57 3.09
C LEU A 7 -5.17 10.33 1.76
N LYS A 8 -5.67 11.38 1.11
CA LYS A 8 -6.36 11.22 -0.16
C LYS A 8 -5.43 10.70 -1.24
N LEU A 9 -4.20 11.23 -1.28
CA LEU A 9 -3.21 10.74 -2.24
C LEU A 9 -2.88 9.27 -1.98
N LEU A 10 -2.73 8.91 -0.72
CA LEU A 10 -2.41 7.54 -0.37
C LEU A 10 -3.54 6.59 -0.73
N LEU A 11 -4.78 6.98 -0.44
CA LEU A 11 -5.93 6.16 -0.82
C LEU A 11 -6.03 6.02 -2.33
N GLY A 12 -5.70 7.08 -3.07
CA GLY A 12 -5.67 7.01 -4.52
C GLY A 12 -4.60 6.04 -5.02
N LEU A 13 -3.42 6.07 -4.42
CA LEU A 13 -2.36 5.14 -4.76
C LEU A 13 -2.77 3.70 -4.46
N LEU A 14 -3.39 3.47 -3.30
CA LEU A 14 -3.86 2.13 -2.96
C LEU A 14 -4.89 1.64 -3.96
N SER A 15 -5.80 2.51 -4.37
CA SER A 15 -6.79 2.15 -5.36
C SER A 15 -6.14 1.76 -6.68
N ALA A 16 -5.14 2.53 -7.09
CA ALA A 16 -4.42 2.23 -8.33
C ALA A 16 -3.68 0.90 -8.22
N VAL A 17 -3.08 0.63 -7.08
CA VAL A 17 -2.37 -0.63 -6.86
C VAL A 17 -3.34 -1.80 -6.88
N ILE A 18 -4.51 -1.65 -6.27
CA ILE A 18 -5.51 -2.71 -6.28
C ILE A 18 -5.97 -2.99 -7.72
N VAL A 19 -6.18 -1.94 -8.50
CA VAL A 19 -6.54 -2.11 -9.92
C VAL A 19 -5.44 -2.86 -10.65
N PHE A 20 -4.18 -2.51 -10.38
CA PHE A 20 -3.04 -3.21 -10.97
C PHE A 20 -3.09 -4.71 -10.66
N HIS A 21 -3.35 -5.06 -9.41
CA HIS A 21 -3.42 -6.47 -9.02
C HIS A 21 -4.59 -7.19 -9.68
N VAL A 22 -5.73 -6.51 -9.82
CA VAL A 22 -6.86 -7.08 -10.53
C VAL A 22 -6.50 -7.31 -12.00
N CYS A 23 -5.77 -6.40 -12.61
CA CYS A 23 -5.34 -6.56 -14.00
C CYS A 23 -4.42 -7.77 -14.17
N ILE A 24 -3.62 -8.08 -13.17
CA ILE A 24 -2.80 -9.29 -13.23
C ILE A 24 -3.67 -10.53 -13.10
N ILE A 25 -4.67 -10.50 -12.22
CA ILE A 25 -5.56 -11.65 -12.02
C ILE A 25 -6.31 -11.97 -13.32
N VAL A 26 -6.79 -10.96 -14.02
CA VAL A 26 -7.51 -11.18 -15.28
C VAL A 26 -6.56 -11.29 -16.48
N LYS A 27 -5.25 -11.29 -16.23
CA LYS A 27 -4.21 -11.54 -17.23
C LYS A 27 -4.09 -10.46 -18.30
N ILE A 28 -4.57 -9.26 -18.01
CA ILE A 28 -4.29 -8.10 -18.86
C ILE A 28 -2.82 -7.72 -18.73
N ILE A 29 -2.29 -7.82 -17.51
CA ILE A 29 -0.88 -7.56 -17.24
C ILE A 29 -0.22 -8.91 -16.88
N PRO A 30 0.89 -9.28 -17.54
CA PRO A 30 1.54 -10.55 -17.22
C PRO A 30 2.19 -10.50 -15.84
N TYR A 31 2.04 -11.57 -15.07
CA TYR A 31 2.62 -11.61 -13.75
C TYR A 31 4.15 -11.72 -13.77
N THR A 32 4.72 -12.00 -14.93
CA THR A 32 6.17 -12.11 -15.05
C THR A 32 6.90 -10.80 -14.78
N ILE A 33 6.20 -9.66 -14.85
CA ILE A 33 6.81 -8.36 -14.59
C ILE A 33 6.63 -7.92 -13.14
N ALA A 34 6.05 -8.77 -12.30
CA ALA A 34 5.81 -8.47 -10.90
C ALA A 34 6.47 -9.55 -10.05
N TRP A 35 6.55 -9.30 -8.75
CA TRP A 35 7.07 -10.24 -7.77
C TRP A 35 8.50 -10.70 -8.05
N GLY A 36 9.28 -9.87 -8.76
CA GLY A 36 10.67 -10.19 -9.06
C GLY A 36 10.84 -11.40 -9.97
N GLY A 37 9.81 -11.75 -10.73
CA GLY A 37 9.87 -12.90 -11.61
C GLY A 37 9.80 -14.24 -10.87
N ARG A 38 9.33 -14.24 -9.64
CA ARG A 38 9.31 -15.45 -8.80
C ARG A 38 8.09 -16.32 -9.03
N LEU A 39 7.06 -15.78 -9.65
CA LEU A 39 5.85 -16.58 -9.88
C LEU A 39 6.05 -17.48 -11.10
N HIS A 40 5.72 -18.75 -10.94
CA HIS A 40 5.97 -19.76 -11.99
C HIS A 40 4.71 -20.27 -12.65
N ASN A 41 3.54 -20.06 -12.04
CA ASN A 41 2.29 -20.56 -12.60
C ASN A 41 1.13 -19.73 -12.11
N ASP A 42 -0.05 -20.00 -12.70
CA ASP A 42 -1.25 -19.24 -12.38
C ASP A 42 -1.69 -19.43 -10.93
N SER A 43 -1.53 -20.65 -10.40
CA SER A 43 -1.94 -20.89 -9.00
C SER A 43 -1.18 -20.00 -8.03
N GLU A 44 0.13 -19.89 -8.21
CA GLU A 44 0.93 -18.99 -7.38
C GLU A 44 0.52 -17.56 -7.58
N MET A 45 0.27 -17.17 -8.81
CA MET A 45 -0.15 -15.81 -9.10
C MET A 45 -1.44 -15.47 -8.37
N TYR A 46 -2.43 -16.35 -8.42
CA TYR A 46 -3.70 -16.07 -7.75
C TYR A 46 -3.53 -15.92 -6.25
N VAL A 47 -2.73 -16.77 -5.62
CA VAL A 47 -2.51 -16.67 -4.18
C VAL A 47 -1.87 -15.32 -3.83
N PHE A 48 -0.80 -14.96 -4.54
CA PHE A 48 -0.09 -13.73 -4.22
C PHE A 48 -0.93 -12.50 -4.49
N GLU A 49 -1.70 -12.51 -5.59
CA GLU A 49 -2.51 -11.34 -5.93
C GLU A 49 -3.69 -11.16 -5.00
N PHE A 50 -4.35 -12.26 -4.61
CA PHE A 50 -5.45 -12.14 -3.65
C PHE A 50 -4.96 -11.69 -2.29
N VAL A 51 -3.82 -12.20 -1.84
CA VAL A 51 -3.24 -11.74 -0.58
C VAL A 51 -2.90 -10.26 -0.67
N SER A 52 -2.31 -9.83 -1.79
CA SER A 52 -1.95 -8.43 -1.96
C SER A 52 -3.16 -7.51 -1.93
N ILE A 53 -4.24 -7.91 -2.60
CA ILE A 53 -5.47 -7.12 -2.59
C ILE A 53 -6.02 -7.04 -1.17
N GLY A 54 -6.04 -8.17 -0.46
CA GLY A 54 -6.54 -8.18 0.92
C GLY A 54 -5.72 -7.29 1.83
N VAL A 55 -4.40 -7.34 1.71
CA VAL A 55 -3.51 -6.51 2.51
C VAL A 55 -3.73 -5.03 2.22
N ASN A 56 -3.88 -4.67 0.95
CA ASN A 56 -4.10 -3.28 0.58
C ASN A 56 -5.46 -2.78 1.04
N LEU A 57 -6.49 -3.62 0.98
CA LEU A 57 -7.80 -3.26 1.51
C LEU A 57 -7.74 -3.04 3.01
N PHE A 58 -7.01 -3.89 3.71
CA PHE A 58 -6.85 -3.75 5.15
C PHE A 58 -6.14 -2.43 5.48
N LEU A 59 -5.09 -2.10 4.75
CA LEU A 59 -4.40 -0.82 4.95
C LEU A 59 -5.36 0.35 4.73
N GLY A 60 -6.17 0.28 3.66
CA GLY A 60 -7.15 1.33 3.40
C GLY A 60 -8.13 1.49 4.56
N PHE A 61 -8.58 0.38 5.12
CA PHE A 61 -9.49 0.39 6.26
C PHE A 61 -8.83 1.06 7.47
N VAL A 62 -7.59 0.70 7.75
CA VAL A 62 -6.83 1.29 8.86
C VAL A 62 -6.63 2.79 8.65
N LEU A 63 -6.34 3.21 7.42
CA LEU A 63 -6.18 4.63 7.12
C LEU A 63 -7.48 5.39 7.33
N LEU A 64 -8.61 4.80 6.98
CA LEU A 64 -9.89 5.44 7.19
C LEU A 64 -10.18 5.60 8.68
N MET A 65 -9.79 4.63 9.49
CA MET A 65 -9.91 4.75 10.94
C MET A 65 -8.99 5.85 11.47
N LYS A 66 -7.76 5.90 11.00
CA LYS A 66 -6.79 6.90 11.46
C LYS A 66 -7.28 8.32 11.17
N SER A 67 -7.95 8.50 10.05
CA SER A 67 -8.42 9.82 9.63
C SER A 67 -9.81 10.16 10.16
N HIS A 68 -10.40 9.24 10.94
CA HIS A 68 -11.72 9.43 11.55
C HIS A 68 -12.87 9.41 10.56
N TYR A 69 -12.66 8.91 9.33
CA TYR A 69 -13.78 8.67 8.43
C TYR A 69 -14.58 7.47 8.88
N LEU A 70 -13.94 6.53 9.58
CA LEU A 70 -14.61 5.40 10.20
C LEU A 70 -14.38 5.45 11.69
N LYS A 71 -15.28 4.85 12.45
CA LYS A 71 -15.05 4.70 13.88
C LYS A 71 -13.83 3.84 14.13
N PHE A 72 -13.14 4.12 15.24
CA PHE A 72 -12.03 3.28 15.64
C PHE A 72 -12.57 1.96 16.18
N TYR A 73 -12.34 0.90 15.43
CA TYR A 73 -12.59 -0.44 15.94
C TYR A 73 -11.39 -0.97 16.69
N PHE A 74 -10.21 -0.43 16.37
CA PHE A 74 -8.96 -0.75 17.06
C PHE A 74 -8.57 0.46 17.90
N LYS A 75 -7.82 0.21 18.98
CA LYS A 75 -7.25 1.31 19.74
C LYS A 75 -6.31 2.12 18.85
N GLU A 76 -6.26 3.41 19.09
CA GLU A 76 -5.42 4.28 18.27
C GLU A 76 -3.96 3.82 18.30
N LYS A 77 -3.50 3.33 19.43
CA LYS A 77 -2.13 2.82 19.54
C LYS A 77 -1.89 1.67 18.56
N ILE A 78 -2.87 0.79 18.42
CA ILE A 78 -2.78 -0.34 17.48
C ILE A 78 -2.79 0.15 16.05
N VAL A 79 -3.66 1.12 15.75
CA VAL A 79 -3.73 1.70 14.42
C VAL A 79 -2.38 2.31 14.04
N ASN A 80 -1.78 3.06 14.95
CA ASN A 80 -0.48 3.65 14.69
C ASN A 80 0.61 2.60 14.50
N PHE A 81 0.56 1.53 15.29
CA PHE A 81 1.51 0.43 15.15
C PHE A 81 1.40 -0.21 13.76
N ILE A 82 0.18 -0.46 13.31
CA ILE A 82 -0.05 -1.06 12.01
C ILE A 82 0.49 -0.16 10.90
N LEU A 83 0.24 1.15 11.01
CA LEU A 83 0.72 2.09 9.99
C LEU A 83 2.24 2.16 9.98
N TRP A 84 2.89 2.12 11.14
CA TRP A 84 4.35 2.07 11.18
C TRP A 84 4.88 0.79 10.55
N PHE A 85 4.18 -0.33 10.77
CA PHE A 85 4.54 -1.58 10.13
C PHE A 85 4.48 -1.47 8.61
N PHE A 86 3.41 -0.89 8.09
CA PHE A 86 3.27 -0.69 6.65
C PHE A 86 4.31 0.28 6.11
N PHE A 87 4.66 1.30 6.89
CA PHE A 87 5.73 2.22 6.50
C PHE A 87 7.01 1.43 6.24
N GLY A 88 7.40 0.58 7.19
CA GLY A 88 8.59 -0.25 7.02
C GLY A 88 8.47 -1.19 5.84
N LEU A 89 7.28 -1.78 5.67
CA LEU A 89 7.04 -2.71 4.58
C LEU A 89 7.20 -2.03 3.22
N PHE A 90 6.67 -0.82 3.08
CA PHE A 90 6.82 -0.10 1.83
C PHE A 90 8.27 0.30 1.58
N LEU A 91 9.04 0.62 2.62
CA LEU A 91 10.45 0.89 2.45
C LEU A 91 11.20 -0.34 1.95
N LEU A 92 10.87 -1.51 2.51
CA LEU A 92 11.46 -2.75 2.02
C LEU A 92 11.08 -3.03 0.57
N ASN A 93 9.83 -2.78 0.23
CA ASN A 93 9.39 -2.96 -1.15
C ASN A 93 10.10 -1.99 -2.09
N THR A 94 10.38 -0.78 -1.63
CA THR A 94 11.12 0.19 -2.43
C THR A 94 12.51 -0.37 -2.77
N ILE A 95 13.19 -0.89 -1.75
CA ILE A 95 14.53 -1.46 -1.97
C ILE A 95 14.44 -2.65 -2.92
N GLY A 96 13.48 -3.53 -2.70
CA GLY A 96 13.32 -4.71 -3.56
C GLY A 96 13.03 -4.34 -5.00
N ASN A 97 12.21 -3.32 -5.22
CA ASN A 97 11.88 -2.91 -6.58
C ASN A 97 13.05 -2.22 -7.27
N LEU A 98 13.92 -1.53 -6.51
CA LEU A 98 15.12 -0.93 -7.10
C LEU A 98 16.06 -1.98 -7.66
N PHE A 99 16.11 -3.15 -7.04
CA PHE A 99 16.98 -4.22 -7.49
C PHE A 99 16.28 -5.23 -8.39
N ALA A 100 15.05 -4.95 -8.79
CA ALA A 100 14.30 -5.85 -9.64
C ALA A 100 14.87 -5.85 -11.06
N LYS A 101 14.52 -6.89 -11.82
CA LYS A 101 15.07 -7.07 -13.16
C LYS A 101 14.35 -6.24 -14.22
N THR A 102 13.08 -5.94 -14.02
CA THR A 102 12.30 -5.24 -15.03
C THR A 102 12.27 -3.74 -14.74
N THR A 103 12.20 -2.95 -15.82
CA THR A 103 12.07 -1.51 -15.69
C THR A 103 10.77 -1.14 -15.00
N PHE A 104 9.72 -1.89 -15.29
CA PHE A 104 8.42 -1.64 -14.67
C PHE A 104 8.50 -1.74 -13.14
N GLU A 105 9.16 -2.78 -12.63
CA GLU A 105 9.30 -2.95 -11.19
C GLU A 105 10.17 -1.85 -10.59
N LYS A 106 11.20 -1.44 -11.30
CA LYS A 106 12.03 -0.32 -10.83
C LYS A 106 11.23 0.96 -10.74
N PHE A 107 10.35 1.19 -11.71
CA PHE A 107 9.45 2.35 -11.66
C PHE A 107 8.56 2.27 -10.44
N PHE A 108 8.12 1.07 -10.07
CA PHE A 108 7.27 0.87 -8.90
C PHE A 108 7.95 1.29 -7.61
N SER A 109 9.28 1.31 -7.58
CA SER A 109 10.00 1.77 -6.38
C SER A 109 9.64 3.21 -6.04
N ILE A 110 9.35 4.02 -7.06
CA ILE A 110 8.92 5.41 -6.84
C ILE A 110 7.57 5.43 -6.14
N LEU A 111 6.65 4.58 -6.59
CA LEU A 111 5.31 4.53 -6.01
C LEU A 111 5.34 4.02 -4.57
N THR A 112 6.14 3.00 -4.29
CA THR A 112 6.22 2.46 -2.94
C THR A 112 6.91 3.43 -1.99
N LEU A 113 7.93 4.14 -2.47
CA LEU A 113 8.58 5.16 -1.66
C LEU A 113 7.61 6.29 -1.35
N LEU A 114 6.86 6.74 -2.35
CA LEU A 114 5.86 7.77 -2.14
C LEU A 114 4.81 7.32 -1.13
N SER A 115 4.39 6.05 -1.22
CA SER A 115 3.43 5.50 -0.25
C SER A 115 3.99 5.53 1.16
N ALA A 116 5.27 5.16 1.33
CA ALA A 116 5.92 5.21 2.64
C ALA A 116 5.93 6.64 3.19
N ILE A 117 6.30 7.59 2.34
CA ILE A 117 6.35 9.00 2.76
C ILE A 117 4.96 9.48 3.17
N LEU A 118 3.95 9.11 2.41
CA LEU A 118 2.58 9.54 2.72
C LEU A 118 2.07 8.91 4.01
N ILE A 119 2.41 7.64 4.27
CA ILE A 119 2.06 7.02 5.55
C ILE A 119 2.73 7.76 6.68
N TRP A 120 4.01 8.09 6.52
CA TRP A 120 4.73 8.84 7.54
C TRP A 120 4.05 10.17 7.83
N LYS A 121 3.62 10.88 6.78
CA LYS A 121 2.93 12.15 6.96
C LYS A 121 1.60 11.98 7.68
N VAL A 122 0.87 10.93 7.37
CA VAL A 122 -0.39 10.65 8.05
C VAL A 122 -0.14 10.37 9.53
N LEU A 123 0.91 9.62 9.84
CA LEU A 123 1.26 9.30 11.23
C LEU A 123 1.72 10.52 12.00
N LYS A 124 2.48 11.40 11.37
CA LYS A 124 3.02 12.59 12.03
C LYS A 124 1.99 13.69 12.18
N ARG A 125 0.93 13.61 11.41
CA ARG A 125 -0.08 14.64 11.45
C ARG A 125 -0.76 14.64 12.81
N LYS A 126 -0.71 15.76 13.49
CA LYS A 126 -1.38 15.88 14.76
C LYS A 126 -2.87 16.03 14.57
N ASN A 127 -3.61 15.38 15.44
CA ASN A 127 -5.05 15.53 15.43
C ASN A 127 -5.40 16.81 16.16
N LYS A 128 -5.71 17.86 15.42
CA LYS A 128 -5.96 19.17 16.02
C LYS A 128 -7.20 19.20 16.87
N SER A 129 -8.10 18.28 16.66
CA SER A 129 -9.31 18.24 17.46
C SER A 129 -9.04 17.85 18.91
N THR A 130 -7.86 17.30 19.19
CA THR A 130 -7.49 16.92 20.55
C THR A 130 -6.76 18.05 21.28
N ASN A 131 -6.50 19.15 20.62
CA ASN A 131 -5.76 20.25 21.24
C ASN A 131 -6.68 21.32 21.78
#